data_c0d0d8f307ffcc3043fd3fde2cf62f2d
#
_entry.id   c0d0d8f307ffcc3043fd3fde2cf62f2d
#
_cell.length_a   1.000
_cell.length_b   1.000
_cell.length_c   1.000
_cell.angle_alpha   90.00
_cell.angle_beta   90.00
_cell.angle_gamma   90.00
#
_symmetry.space_group_name_H-M   'P 1'
#
loop_
_entity.id
_entity.type
_entity.pdbx_description
1 polymer ?
#
loop_
_entity_poly.entity_id
_entity_poly.type
_entity_poly.pdbx_seq_one_letter_code
_entity_poly.pdbx_strand_id
1 'polypeptide(L)'
;MASSALKVMQDWRLLAPVPAILPKEFGYADNLTDSPTPEELLASGAVPNFTIRAVPIFFMAIGLELLVGLMRNRKLYRLNDFITSILLGATMLVTQIWTKMLTLYAYCYIYKTFKFHSVPVDSWGTWGGLFLGIDLGYYWMHRTAHTYHLLWSAHSVHHSGEDYNLATALRQGALQGATSWVFYLPLALFFHPGCYLGHSALNTLGQFWIHTKVIGDCGPLEYFLNTPSHHRVHHRPPGNANYGALLIVWDRMFGTFRREKEQKEYYGLARQYDTFDPVWANFEHIKRVLTQVKGSDSSCLKLLKRRARHPLVFQPLEVFAPFPKRTGSANNIPTVQKRKKYDPALNHQIIGVYAFSQFVVTMLA
;
A
#
# COMPACT_ATOMS: atom_id res chain seq x y z
N MET A 1 -24.01 12.65 19.04
CA MET A 1 -22.70 12.14 18.62
C MET A 1 -22.14 11.05 19.54
N ALA A 2 -22.15 11.15 20.86
CA ALA A 2 -21.68 10.08 21.76
C ALA A 2 -22.46 8.74 21.63
N SER A 3 -23.75 8.78 21.34
CA SER A 3 -24.61 7.59 21.14
C SER A 3 -24.26 6.78 19.87
N SER A 4 -23.75 7.41 18.82
CA SER A 4 -23.35 6.71 17.59
C SER A 4 -21.98 6.04 17.73
N ALA A 5 -21.04 6.66 18.44
CA ALA A 5 -19.75 6.07 18.74
C ALA A 5 -19.86 4.84 19.67
N LEU A 6 -20.77 4.90 20.66
CA LEU A 6 -21.01 3.75 21.54
C LEU A 6 -21.66 2.57 20.80
N LYS A 7 -22.58 2.83 19.86
CA LYS A 7 -23.17 1.77 19.01
C LYS A 7 -22.13 1.12 18.11
N VAL A 8 -21.17 1.90 17.58
CA VAL A 8 -20.06 1.36 16.78
C VAL A 8 -19.15 0.46 17.61
N MET A 9 -18.90 0.79 18.88
CA MET A 9 -18.08 -0.04 19.77
C MET A 9 -18.80 -1.29 20.28
N GLN A 10 -20.14 -1.30 20.28
CA GLN A 10 -20.94 -2.46 20.71
C GLN A 10 -21.14 -3.50 19.57
N ASP A 11 -20.91 -3.12 18.33
CA ASP A 11 -20.98 -4.07 17.23
C ASP A 11 -19.60 -4.74 17.03
N TRP A 12 -19.37 -5.85 17.75
CA TRP A 12 -18.16 -6.69 17.66
C TRP A 12 -17.83 -7.14 16.24
N ARG A 13 -18.82 -7.15 15.31
CA ARG A 13 -18.64 -7.44 13.88
C ARG A 13 -17.77 -6.41 13.19
N LEU A 14 -17.61 -5.21 13.78
CA LEU A 14 -16.70 -4.17 13.29
C LEU A 14 -15.23 -4.44 13.68
N LEU A 15 -15.02 -5.27 14.72
CA LEU A 15 -13.68 -5.57 15.25
C LEU A 15 -13.10 -6.88 14.70
N ALA A 16 -13.91 -7.70 14.02
CA ALA A 16 -13.47 -8.98 13.50
C ALA A 16 -13.10 -8.86 12.00
N PRO A 17 -11.82 -8.94 11.64
CA PRO A 17 -11.40 -8.98 10.23
C PRO A 17 -11.74 -10.32 9.56
N VAL A 18 -12.12 -11.35 10.32
CA VAL A 18 -12.31 -12.72 9.84
C VAL A 18 -13.68 -12.96 9.18
N PRO A 19 -14.80 -12.36 9.60
CA PRO A 19 -16.08 -12.59 8.95
C PRO A 19 -16.19 -11.95 7.56
N ALA A 20 -15.26 -11.10 7.16
CA ALA A 20 -15.20 -10.54 5.80
C ALA A 20 -15.05 -11.60 4.69
N ILE A 21 -14.88 -12.84 5.05
CA ILE A 21 -14.77 -13.98 4.15
C ILE A 21 -16.14 -14.53 3.75
N LEU A 22 -17.22 -14.19 4.49
CA LEU A 22 -18.55 -14.76 4.28
C LEU A 22 -19.47 -13.78 3.52
N PRO A 23 -19.87 -14.08 2.27
CA PRO A 23 -20.64 -13.16 1.42
C PRO A 23 -21.98 -12.74 2.02
N LYS A 24 -22.70 -13.64 2.70
CA LYS A 24 -24.04 -13.41 3.25
C LYS A 24 -24.06 -12.65 4.57
N GLU A 25 -23.03 -12.76 5.41
CA GLU A 25 -23.02 -12.14 6.73
C GLU A 25 -22.74 -10.63 6.69
N PHE A 26 -22.25 -10.10 5.58
CA PHE A 26 -22.03 -8.67 5.38
C PHE A 26 -23.20 -7.96 4.72
N GLY A 27 -24.20 -8.68 4.19
CA GLY A 27 -25.43 -8.11 3.65
C GLY A 27 -25.27 -7.22 2.44
N TYR A 28 -24.05 -7.00 1.93
CA TYR A 28 -23.90 -6.11 0.78
C TYR A 28 -24.14 -6.80 -0.55
N ALA A 29 -24.01 -8.11 -0.61
CA ALA A 29 -24.31 -8.87 -1.81
C ALA A 29 -25.80 -8.83 -2.18
N ASP A 30 -26.68 -8.73 -1.18
CA ASP A 30 -28.13 -8.75 -1.38
C ASP A 30 -28.68 -7.45 -2.00
N ASN A 31 -27.90 -6.35 -1.97
CA ASN A 31 -28.28 -5.03 -2.46
C ASN A 31 -27.58 -4.64 -3.78
N LEU A 32 -26.87 -5.57 -4.42
CA LEU A 32 -26.17 -5.29 -5.67
C LEU A 32 -27.07 -5.52 -6.86
N THR A 33 -27.20 -4.51 -7.73
CA THR A 33 -27.86 -4.64 -9.02
C THR A 33 -26.91 -5.29 -10.04
N ASP A 34 -27.42 -5.99 -11.05
CA ASP A 34 -26.62 -6.75 -12.03
C ASP A 34 -25.61 -5.91 -12.83
N SER A 35 -25.82 -4.62 -12.93
CA SER A 35 -24.96 -3.70 -13.69
C SER A 35 -24.97 -2.31 -13.07
N PRO A 36 -24.42 -2.15 -11.85
CA PRO A 36 -24.49 -0.90 -11.11
C PRO A 36 -23.66 0.20 -11.78
N THR A 37 -24.12 1.43 -11.62
CA THR A 37 -23.31 2.61 -11.90
C THR A 37 -22.36 2.89 -10.74
N PRO A 38 -21.26 3.64 -10.96
CA PRO A 38 -20.38 4.09 -9.88
C PRO A 38 -21.11 4.85 -8.78
N GLU A 39 -22.07 5.71 -9.15
CA GLU A 39 -22.88 6.50 -8.23
C GLU A 39 -23.74 5.60 -7.33
N GLU A 40 -24.39 4.60 -7.91
CA GLU A 40 -25.18 3.63 -7.14
C GLU A 40 -24.33 2.86 -6.13
N LEU A 41 -23.14 2.40 -6.52
CA LEU A 41 -22.24 1.68 -5.63
C LEU A 41 -21.75 2.54 -4.45
N LEU A 42 -21.55 3.84 -4.67
CA LEU A 42 -21.07 4.76 -3.64
C LEU A 42 -22.20 5.33 -2.78
N ALA A 43 -23.35 5.62 -3.39
CA ALA A 43 -24.48 6.27 -2.71
C ALA A 43 -25.35 5.27 -1.92
N SER A 44 -25.50 4.04 -2.41
CA SER A 44 -26.41 3.05 -1.81
C SER A 44 -25.95 2.51 -0.45
N GLY A 45 -24.67 2.73 -0.07
CA GLY A 45 -24.09 2.04 1.09
C GLY A 45 -24.01 0.51 0.91
N ALA A 46 -24.29 0.02 -0.32
CA ALA A 46 -24.26 -1.40 -0.65
C ALA A 46 -22.90 -2.03 -0.37
N VAL A 47 -21.81 -1.27 -0.53
CA VAL A 47 -20.48 -1.69 -0.13
C VAL A 47 -20.03 -0.84 1.07
N PRO A 48 -19.81 -1.44 2.25
CA PRO A 48 -19.36 -0.70 3.43
C PRO A 48 -18.03 -0.01 3.20
N ASN A 49 -17.86 1.20 3.74
CA ASN A 49 -16.56 1.86 3.72
C ASN A 49 -15.61 1.26 4.77
N PHE A 50 -15.04 0.11 4.45
CA PHE A 50 -14.15 -0.63 5.34
C PHE A 50 -12.94 0.21 5.77
N THR A 51 -12.43 1.09 4.92
CA THR A 51 -11.26 1.93 5.22
C THR A 51 -11.55 2.88 6.39
N ILE A 52 -12.68 3.60 6.35
CA ILE A 52 -13.06 4.51 7.44
C ILE A 52 -13.34 3.72 8.73
N ARG A 53 -14.02 2.58 8.62
CA ARG A 53 -14.31 1.72 9.78
C ARG A 53 -13.04 1.17 10.45
N ALA A 54 -11.97 0.96 9.69
CA ALA A 54 -10.71 0.46 10.23
C ALA A 54 -9.85 1.53 10.92
N VAL A 55 -10.10 2.83 10.71
CA VAL A 55 -9.28 3.91 11.28
C VAL A 55 -9.11 3.81 12.80
N PRO A 56 -10.16 3.60 13.62
CA PRO A 56 -9.98 3.44 15.06
C PRO A 56 -9.09 2.25 15.43
N ILE A 57 -9.22 1.14 14.70
CA ILE A 57 -8.41 -0.08 14.91
C ILE A 57 -6.94 0.21 14.61
N PHE A 58 -6.66 0.95 13.55
CA PHE A 58 -5.29 1.33 13.19
C PHE A 58 -4.64 2.18 14.28
N PHE A 59 -5.34 3.18 14.81
CA PHE A 59 -4.79 4.00 15.90
C PHE A 59 -4.63 3.22 17.21
N MET A 60 -5.53 2.30 17.53
CA MET A 60 -5.36 1.40 18.67
C MET A 60 -4.13 0.50 18.51
N ALA A 61 -3.95 -0.10 17.33
CA ALA A 61 -2.80 -0.96 17.04
C ALA A 61 -1.47 -0.19 17.07
N ILE A 62 -1.43 1.05 16.54
CA ILE A 62 -0.28 1.96 16.62
C ILE A 62 0.03 2.28 18.10
N GLY A 63 -0.99 2.59 18.91
CA GLY A 63 -0.83 2.83 20.34
C GLY A 63 -0.27 1.61 21.08
N LEU A 64 -0.75 0.42 20.75
CA LEU A 64 -0.24 -0.84 21.28
C LEU A 64 1.22 -1.10 20.85
N GLU A 65 1.56 -0.87 19.60
CA GLU A 65 2.94 -0.99 19.11
C GLU A 65 3.87 -0.01 19.84
N LEU A 66 3.44 1.23 20.04
CA LEU A 66 4.18 2.23 20.82
C LEU A 66 4.42 1.75 22.24
N LEU A 67 3.39 1.23 22.92
CA LEU A 67 3.48 0.70 24.27
C LEU A 67 4.49 -0.45 24.35
N VAL A 68 4.41 -1.41 23.43
CA VAL A 68 5.37 -2.53 23.35
C VAL A 68 6.79 -2.02 23.07
N GLY A 69 6.94 -1.00 22.25
CA GLY A 69 8.23 -0.33 22.02
C GLY A 69 8.81 0.26 23.31
N LEU A 70 8.01 0.99 24.07
CA LEU A 70 8.40 1.56 25.38
C LEU A 70 8.79 0.47 26.37
N MET A 71 7.98 -0.59 26.49
CA MET A 71 8.27 -1.73 27.40
C MET A 71 9.57 -2.45 27.04
N ARG A 72 9.94 -2.48 25.75
CA ARG A 72 11.18 -3.09 25.25
C ARG A 72 12.35 -2.12 25.15
N ASN A 73 12.22 -0.90 25.63
CA ASN A 73 13.23 0.18 25.53
C ASN A 73 13.66 0.44 24.07
N ARG A 74 12.74 0.33 23.12
CA ARG A 74 12.97 0.57 21.70
C ARG A 74 12.28 1.82 21.21
N LYS A 75 13.01 2.78 20.66
CA LYS A 75 12.44 3.97 20.01
C LYS A 75 11.93 3.59 18.61
N LEU A 76 10.64 3.24 18.52
CA LEU A 76 10.00 2.83 17.25
C LEU A 76 9.53 4.02 16.43
N TYR A 77 9.20 5.15 17.07
CA TYR A 77 8.60 6.32 16.44
C TYR A 77 9.41 7.58 16.72
N ARG A 78 9.63 8.38 15.67
CA ARG A 78 9.96 9.80 15.80
C ARG A 78 8.71 10.60 15.44
N LEU A 79 8.41 11.64 16.23
CA LEU A 79 7.17 12.41 16.10
C LEU A 79 7.01 13.00 14.68
N ASN A 80 8.08 13.55 14.12
CA ASN A 80 8.06 14.14 12.76
C ASN A 80 7.73 13.12 11.68
N ASP A 81 8.35 11.94 11.72
CA ASP A 81 8.11 10.88 10.74
C ASP A 81 6.69 10.30 10.88
N PHE A 82 6.21 10.17 12.12
CA PHE A 82 4.86 9.72 12.44
C PHE A 82 3.79 10.69 11.90
N ILE A 83 3.91 11.99 12.22
CA ILE A 83 2.97 13.00 11.73
C ILE A 83 2.96 13.06 10.21
N THR A 84 4.15 13.04 9.58
CA THR A 84 4.27 13.03 8.12
C THR A 84 3.56 11.81 7.51
N SER A 85 3.69 10.63 8.13
CA SER A 85 3.03 9.42 7.66
C SER A 85 1.50 9.56 7.68
N ILE A 86 0.94 10.13 8.75
CA ILE A 86 -0.51 10.39 8.85
C ILE A 86 -0.98 11.41 7.82
N LEU A 87 -0.25 12.52 7.68
CA LEU A 87 -0.61 13.59 6.72
C LEU A 87 -0.56 13.09 5.28
N LEU A 88 0.40 12.25 4.93
CA LEU A 88 0.48 11.62 3.62
C LEU A 88 -0.71 10.68 3.39
N GLY A 89 -1.09 9.90 4.38
CA GLY A 89 -2.28 9.06 4.33
C GLY A 89 -3.56 9.87 4.15
N ALA A 90 -3.71 10.97 4.88
CA ALA A 90 -4.84 11.89 4.74
C ALA A 90 -4.89 12.52 3.34
N THR A 91 -3.74 12.97 2.80
CA THR A 91 -3.64 13.49 1.45
C THR A 91 -4.05 12.45 0.40
N MET A 92 -3.62 11.21 0.57
CA MET A 92 -4.05 10.10 -0.29
C MET A 92 -5.56 9.88 -0.22
N LEU A 93 -6.16 9.90 0.95
CA LEU A 93 -7.62 9.71 1.09
C LEU A 93 -8.40 10.80 0.32
N VAL A 94 -7.97 12.05 0.39
CA VAL A 94 -8.58 13.15 -0.38
C VAL A 94 -8.46 12.90 -1.89
N THR A 95 -7.27 12.54 -2.36
CA THR A 95 -7.06 12.30 -3.81
C THR A 95 -7.76 11.02 -4.29
N GLN A 96 -7.96 10.04 -3.40
CA GLN A 96 -8.70 8.82 -3.73
C GLN A 96 -10.17 9.07 -4.08
N ILE A 97 -10.79 10.17 -3.65
CA ILE A 97 -12.17 10.50 -4.05
C ILE A 97 -12.25 10.53 -5.59
N TRP A 98 -11.34 11.22 -6.24
CA TRP A 98 -11.30 11.34 -7.69
C TRP A 98 -10.80 10.07 -8.40
N THR A 99 -9.75 9.45 -7.88
CA THR A 99 -9.17 8.26 -8.51
C THR A 99 -10.06 7.03 -8.38
N LYS A 100 -10.83 6.91 -7.30
CA LYS A 100 -11.85 5.86 -7.16
C LYS A 100 -12.98 6.02 -8.18
N MET A 101 -13.46 7.24 -8.39
CA MET A 101 -14.47 7.51 -9.43
C MET A 101 -13.97 7.05 -10.79
N LEU A 102 -12.77 7.48 -11.21
CA LEU A 102 -12.18 7.06 -12.48
C LEU A 102 -12.07 5.53 -12.58
N THR A 103 -11.58 4.88 -11.53
CA THR A 103 -11.46 3.41 -11.48
C THR A 103 -12.82 2.73 -11.65
N LEU A 104 -13.83 3.21 -10.92
CA LEU A 104 -15.15 2.62 -10.94
C LEU A 104 -15.86 2.82 -12.29
N TYR A 105 -15.76 4.00 -12.89
CA TYR A 105 -16.29 4.24 -14.23
C TYR A 105 -15.69 3.27 -15.24
N ALA A 106 -14.37 3.12 -15.26
CA ALA A 106 -13.70 2.20 -16.17
C ALA A 106 -14.09 0.75 -15.88
N TYR A 107 -14.11 0.35 -14.61
CA TYR A 107 -14.46 -1.01 -14.20
C TYR A 107 -15.91 -1.36 -14.53
N CYS A 108 -16.87 -0.49 -14.17
CA CYS A 108 -18.29 -0.69 -14.46
C CYS A 108 -18.55 -0.71 -15.98
N TYR A 109 -17.86 0.15 -16.74
CA TYR A 109 -17.97 0.16 -18.20
C TYR A 109 -17.51 -1.17 -18.81
N ILE A 110 -16.34 -1.67 -18.40
CA ILE A 110 -15.80 -2.95 -18.88
C ILE A 110 -16.73 -4.10 -18.46
N TYR A 111 -17.16 -4.12 -17.20
CA TYR A 111 -18.05 -5.15 -16.69
C TYR A 111 -19.38 -5.19 -17.47
N LYS A 112 -20.01 -4.04 -17.67
CA LYS A 112 -21.28 -3.94 -18.40
C LYS A 112 -21.16 -4.37 -19.86
N THR A 113 -20.05 -4.01 -20.51
CA THR A 113 -19.89 -4.14 -21.98
C THR A 113 -19.24 -5.45 -22.39
N PHE A 114 -18.27 -5.94 -21.61
CA PHE A 114 -17.36 -7.00 -22.03
C PHE A 114 -17.30 -8.21 -21.10
N LYS A 115 -18.12 -8.27 -20.04
CA LYS A 115 -18.09 -9.44 -19.14
C LYS A 115 -18.33 -10.72 -19.92
N PHE A 116 -17.49 -11.71 -19.68
CA PHE A 116 -17.62 -13.01 -20.36
C PHE A 116 -18.76 -13.84 -19.82
N HIS A 117 -18.98 -13.78 -18.49
CA HIS A 117 -20.01 -14.56 -17.80
C HIS A 117 -20.38 -13.89 -16.49
N SER A 118 -21.65 -13.97 -16.11
CA SER A 118 -22.08 -13.53 -14.78
C SER A 118 -21.79 -14.63 -13.77
N VAL A 119 -20.90 -14.35 -12.83
CA VAL A 119 -20.63 -15.27 -11.71
C VAL A 119 -21.47 -14.86 -10.49
N PRO A 120 -22.02 -15.83 -9.72
CA PRO A 120 -22.80 -15.53 -8.54
C PRO A 120 -22.00 -14.73 -7.52
N VAL A 121 -22.53 -13.60 -7.06
CA VAL A 121 -21.85 -12.70 -6.11
C VAL A 121 -21.70 -13.32 -4.70
N ASP A 122 -22.54 -14.29 -4.36
CA ASP A 122 -22.60 -14.98 -3.07
C ASP A 122 -21.84 -16.33 -3.05
N SER A 123 -21.14 -16.66 -4.12
CA SER A 123 -20.42 -17.93 -4.26
C SER A 123 -19.01 -17.82 -3.66
N TRP A 124 -18.60 -18.84 -2.93
CA TRP A 124 -17.22 -19.00 -2.43
C TRP A 124 -16.18 -19.02 -3.55
N GLY A 125 -16.52 -19.59 -4.71
CA GLY A 125 -15.64 -19.59 -5.88
C GLY A 125 -15.38 -18.18 -6.40
N THR A 126 -16.41 -17.34 -6.45
CA THR A 126 -16.31 -15.93 -6.82
C THR A 126 -15.42 -15.18 -5.83
N TRP A 127 -15.65 -15.37 -4.54
CA TRP A 127 -14.89 -14.70 -3.50
C TRP A 127 -13.42 -15.13 -3.48
N GLY A 128 -13.16 -16.42 -3.56
CA GLY A 128 -11.80 -16.96 -3.64
C GLY A 128 -11.07 -16.52 -4.91
N GLY A 129 -11.74 -16.58 -6.06
CA GLY A 129 -11.18 -16.14 -7.34
C GLY A 129 -10.86 -14.64 -7.34
N LEU A 130 -11.76 -13.82 -6.80
CA LEU A 130 -11.55 -12.37 -6.70
C LEU A 130 -10.44 -12.02 -5.69
N PHE A 131 -10.38 -12.71 -4.55
CA PHE A 131 -9.29 -12.57 -3.58
C PHE A 131 -7.93 -12.82 -4.23
N LEU A 132 -7.79 -13.95 -4.94
CA LEU A 132 -6.54 -14.28 -5.65
C LEU A 132 -6.26 -13.29 -6.78
N GLY A 133 -7.28 -12.88 -7.53
CA GLY A 133 -7.14 -11.94 -8.65
C GLY A 133 -6.68 -10.55 -8.19
N ILE A 134 -7.22 -10.04 -7.10
CA ILE A 134 -6.81 -8.74 -6.52
C ILE A 134 -5.40 -8.83 -5.97
N ASP A 135 -5.07 -9.90 -5.24
CA ASP A 135 -3.75 -10.08 -4.66
C ASP A 135 -2.66 -10.23 -5.74
N LEU A 136 -2.96 -10.95 -6.83
CA LEU A 136 -2.09 -11.03 -8.01
C LEU A 136 -1.97 -9.68 -8.73
N GLY A 137 -3.08 -8.96 -8.91
CA GLY A 137 -3.09 -7.62 -9.51
C GLY A 137 -2.24 -6.64 -8.70
N TYR A 138 -2.32 -6.73 -7.36
CA TYR A 138 -1.46 -5.96 -6.46
C TYR A 138 0.02 -6.31 -6.64
N TYR A 139 0.37 -7.60 -6.70
CA TYR A 139 1.74 -8.04 -6.92
C TYR A 139 2.33 -7.40 -8.19
N TRP A 140 1.63 -7.45 -9.31
CA TRP A 140 2.09 -6.87 -10.56
C TRP A 140 2.15 -5.34 -10.51
N MET A 141 1.16 -4.69 -9.93
CA MET A 141 1.17 -3.25 -9.70
C MET A 141 2.40 -2.83 -8.88
N HIS A 142 2.62 -3.50 -7.75
CA HIS A 142 3.68 -3.18 -6.82
C HIS A 142 5.08 -3.42 -7.40
N ARG A 143 5.29 -4.58 -8.05
CA ARG A 143 6.51 -4.88 -8.79
C ARG A 143 6.79 -3.86 -9.90
N THR A 144 5.76 -3.46 -10.62
CA THR A 144 5.87 -2.47 -11.70
C THR A 144 6.16 -1.07 -11.15
N ALA A 145 5.57 -0.72 -9.99
CA ALA A 145 5.87 0.53 -9.30
C ALA A 145 7.34 0.63 -8.89
N HIS A 146 7.98 -0.46 -8.52
CA HIS A 146 9.43 -0.51 -8.26
C HIS A 146 10.30 -0.52 -9.53
N THR A 147 9.69 -0.63 -10.71
CA THR A 147 10.43 -0.76 -11.98
C THR A 147 10.44 0.52 -12.80
N TYR A 148 9.32 1.25 -12.83
CA TYR A 148 9.15 2.42 -13.69
C TYR A 148 9.08 3.73 -12.89
N HIS A 149 9.82 4.76 -13.32
CA HIS A 149 9.90 6.04 -12.63
C HIS A 149 8.54 6.72 -12.40
N LEU A 150 7.61 6.61 -13.34
CA LEU A 150 6.28 7.21 -13.20
C LEU A 150 5.51 6.57 -12.04
N LEU A 151 5.49 5.24 -11.96
CA LEU A 151 4.81 4.50 -10.91
C LEU A 151 5.58 4.60 -9.57
N TRP A 152 6.92 4.57 -9.65
CA TRP A 152 7.76 4.80 -8.49
C TRP A 152 7.57 6.19 -7.89
N SER A 153 7.28 7.22 -8.68
CA SER A 153 7.02 8.56 -8.14
C SER A 153 5.83 8.59 -7.18
N ALA A 154 4.82 7.77 -7.43
CA ALA A 154 3.69 7.61 -6.53
C ALA A 154 4.02 6.71 -5.32
N HIS A 155 4.83 5.67 -5.52
CA HIS A 155 5.11 4.64 -4.51
C HIS A 155 6.33 4.95 -3.64
N SER A 156 7.29 5.73 -4.13
CA SER A 156 8.50 6.11 -3.38
C SER A 156 8.19 6.91 -2.10
N VAL A 157 7.06 7.59 -2.05
CA VAL A 157 6.54 8.25 -0.85
C VAL A 157 6.37 7.25 0.29
N HIS A 158 5.81 6.07 -0.02
CA HIS A 158 5.62 4.98 0.93
C HIS A 158 6.97 4.48 1.48
N HIS A 159 7.98 4.38 0.64
CA HIS A 159 9.33 3.99 1.02
C HIS A 159 10.18 5.11 1.62
N SER A 160 9.69 6.35 1.70
CA SER A 160 10.48 7.49 2.19
C SER A 160 10.60 7.55 3.72
N GLY A 161 9.80 6.78 4.47
CA GLY A 161 9.87 6.70 5.93
C GLY A 161 11.19 6.08 6.40
N GLU A 162 11.90 6.77 7.29
CA GLU A 162 13.14 6.26 7.88
C GLU A 162 12.88 5.44 9.15
N ASP A 163 11.69 5.58 9.74
CA ASP A 163 11.19 4.72 10.78
C ASP A 163 10.24 3.69 10.16
N TYR A 164 10.41 2.42 10.54
CA TYR A 164 9.53 1.36 10.10
C TYR A 164 8.67 0.88 11.26
N ASN A 165 7.38 1.15 11.19
CA ASN A 165 6.39 0.87 12.21
C ASN A 165 4.98 0.86 11.56
N LEU A 166 3.93 0.57 12.33
CA LEU A 166 2.56 0.50 11.80
C LEU A 166 2.10 1.78 11.09
N ALA A 167 2.60 2.96 11.48
CA ALA A 167 2.27 4.20 10.79
C ALA A 167 2.88 4.28 9.39
N THR A 168 3.90 3.47 9.06
CA THR A 168 4.44 3.35 7.71
C THR A 168 3.37 2.86 6.72
N ALA A 169 2.43 2.03 7.15
CA ALA A 169 1.29 1.60 6.33
C ALA A 169 0.41 2.79 5.88
N LEU A 170 0.31 3.82 6.71
CA LEU A 170 -0.47 5.03 6.41
C LEU A 170 0.28 6.02 5.51
N ARG A 171 1.61 5.85 5.37
CA ARG A 171 2.46 6.69 4.54
C ARG A 171 2.29 6.35 3.07
N GLN A 172 1.34 6.99 2.40
CA GLN A 172 0.97 6.68 1.02
C GLN A 172 1.07 7.90 0.11
N GLY A 173 1.44 7.68 -1.16
CA GLY A 173 1.51 8.74 -2.15
C GLY A 173 0.13 9.14 -2.68
N ALA A 174 -0.10 10.43 -2.84
CA ALA A 174 -1.35 10.99 -3.36
C ALA A 174 -1.70 10.46 -4.77
N LEU A 175 -0.68 10.17 -5.59
CA LEU A 175 -0.86 9.68 -6.96
C LEU A 175 -1.02 8.14 -7.06
N GLN A 176 -0.93 7.42 -5.95
CA GLN A 176 -0.98 5.96 -5.95
C GLN A 176 -2.26 5.43 -6.60
N GLY A 177 -3.41 5.99 -6.25
CA GLY A 177 -4.69 5.60 -6.83
C GLY A 177 -4.75 5.82 -8.35
N ALA A 178 -4.16 6.90 -8.85
CA ALA A 178 -4.13 7.21 -10.28
C ALA A 178 -3.23 6.28 -11.10
N THR A 179 -2.29 5.58 -10.48
CA THR A 179 -1.32 4.72 -11.15
C THR A 179 -1.61 3.23 -11.01
N SER A 180 -2.43 2.83 -10.04
CA SER A 180 -2.65 1.43 -9.67
C SER A 180 -3.85 0.76 -10.36
N TRP A 181 -4.88 1.51 -10.71
CA TRP A 181 -6.19 0.99 -11.11
C TRP A 181 -6.18 0.09 -12.35
N VAL A 182 -5.32 0.35 -13.32
CA VAL A 182 -5.25 -0.41 -14.57
C VAL A 182 -4.95 -1.90 -14.38
N PHE A 183 -4.25 -2.24 -13.29
CA PHE A 183 -3.87 -3.62 -12.98
C PHE A 183 -5.05 -4.50 -12.53
N TYR A 184 -6.16 -3.87 -12.14
CA TYR A 184 -7.35 -4.57 -11.68
C TYR A 184 -8.46 -4.64 -12.73
N LEU A 185 -8.35 -3.87 -13.83
CA LEU A 185 -9.36 -3.85 -14.89
C LEU A 185 -9.66 -5.22 -15.51
N PRO A 186 -8.69 -6.14 -15.68
CA PRO A 186 -8.99 -7.48 -16.20
C PRO A 186 -10.01 -8.25 -15.34
N LEU A 187 -10.10 -7.95 -14.06
CA LEU A 187 -11.07 -8.59 -13.16
C LEU A 187 -12.53 -8.21 -13.50
N ALA A 188 -12.74 -7.05 -14.13
CA ALA A 188 -14.04 -6.59 -14.58
C ALA A 188 -14.67 -7.49 -15.66
N LEU A 189 -13.86 -8.31 -16.33
CA LEU A 189 -14.37 -9.29 -17.30
C LEU A 189 -15.13 -10.44 -16.63
N PHE A 190 -14.95 -10.64 -15.33
CA PHE A 190 -15.50 -11.79 -14.59
C PHE A 190 -16.27 -11.39 -13.33
N PHE A 191 -15.85 -10.35 -12.62
CA PHE A 191 -16.31 -10.10 -11.25
C PHE A 191 -17.08 -8.78 -11.12
N HIS A 192 -18.16 -8.85 -10.35
CA HIS A 192 -19.03 -7.72 -10.10
C HIS A 192 -18.27 -6.55 -9.42
N PRO A 193 -18.51 -5.27 -9.83
CA PRO A 193 -17.77 -4.12 -9.31
C PRO A 193 -17.96 -3.90 -7.80
N GLY A 194 -19.12 -4.25 -7.23
CA GLY A 194 -19.33 -4.19 -5.78
C GLY A 194 -18.43 -5.16 -5.01
N CYS A 195 -18.30 -6.40 -5.51
CA CYS A 195 -17.39 -7.38 -4.91
C CYS A 195 -15.93 -6.94 -5.03
N TYR A 196 -15.54 -6.38 -6.19
CA TYR A 196 -14.22 -5.80 -6.38
C TYR A 196 -13.91 -4.71 -5.35
N LEU A 197 -14.84 -3.78 -5.08
CA LEU A 197 -14.65 -2.72 -4.08
C LEU A 197 -14.41 -3.29 -2.68
N GLY A 198 -15.23 -4.26 -2.27
CA GLY A 198 -15.09 -4.91 -0.97
C GLY A 198 -13.73 -5.59 -0.81
N HIS A 199 -13.37 -6.46 -1.75
CA HIS A 199 -12.12 -7.19 -1.73
C HIS A 199 -10.87 -6.30 -1.86
N SER A 200 -10.93 -5.24 -2.68
CA SER A 200 -9.84 -4.28 -2.82
C SER A 200 -9.58 -3.55 -1.49
N ALA A 201 -10.64 -3.15 -0.79
CA ALA A 201 -10.51 -2.56 0.53
C ALA A 201 -9.92 -3.54 1.55
N LEU A 202 -10.40 -4.78 1.60
CA LEU A 202 -9.90 -5.82 2.51
C LEU A 202 -8.43 -6.16 2.23
N ASN A 203 -8.02 -6.25 0.96
CA ASN A 203 -6.62 -6.47 0.60
C ASN A 203 -5.73 -5.34 1.13
N THR A 204 -6.16 -4.08 0.96
CA THR A 204 -5.43 -2.92 1.47
C THR A 204 -5.34 -2.92 3.01
N LEU A 205 -6.45 -3.19 3.70
CA LEU A 205 -6.49 -3.24 5.16
C LEU A 205 -5.64 -4.36 5.72
N GLY A 206 -5.67 -5.53 5.06
CA GLY A 206 -4.87 -6.69 5.44
C GLY A 206 -3.36 -6.47 5.36
N GLN A 207 -2.90 -5.44 4.64
CA GLN A 207 -1.49 -5.09 4.56
C GLN A 207 -1.01 -4.20 5.72
N PHE A 208 -1.91 -3.71 6.57
CA PHE A 208 -1.51 -2.83 7.67
C PHE A 208 -0.56 -3.50 8.65
N TRP A 209 -0.86 -4.71 9.09
CA TRP A 209 -0.12 -5.43 10.14
C TRP A 209 1.30 -5.85 9.75
N ILE A 210 1.61 -5.92 8.44
CA ILE A 210 2.95 -6.31 7.99
C ILE A 210 3.99 -5.20 8.19
N HIS A 211 3.57 -3.97 8.47
CA HIS A 211 4.44 -2.81 8.66
C HIS A 211 4.91 -2.66 10.12
N THR A 212 5.51 -3.68 10.69
CA THR A 212 5.97 -3.61 12.10
C THR A 212 7.31 -4.29 12.31
N LYS A 213 8.04 -3.80 13.33
CA LYS A 213 9.24 -4.45 13.86
C LYS A 213 8.95 -5.29 15.10
N VAL A 214 7.76 -5.23 15.64
CA VAL A 214 7.41 -5.90 16.90
C VAL A 214 7.18 -7.38 16.68
N ILE A 215 6.65 -7.75 15.52
CA ILE A 215 6.41 -9.14 15.12
C ILE A 215 7.64 -9.66 14.35
N GLY A 216 8.21 -10.76 14.82
CA GLY A 216 9.35 -11.43 14.22
C GLY A 216 8.96 -12.38 13.08
N ASP A 217 9.58 -13.56 13.10
CA ASP A 217 9.26 -14.67 12.19
C ASP A 217 7.92 -15.29 12.58
N CYS A 218 7.05 -15.53 11.60
CA CYS A 218 5.73 -16.14 11.79
C CYS A 218 5.71 -17.65 11.50
N GLY A 219 6.86 -18.28 11.42
CA GLY A 219 7.01 -19.72 11.22
C GLY A 219 6.38 -20.22 9.91
N PRO A 220 5.59 -21.32 9.96
CA PRO A 220 5.01 -21.93 8.75
C PRO A 220 4.10 -21.02 7.94
N LEU A 221 3.51 -19.99 8.55
CA LEU A 221 2.67 -19.02 7.83
C LEU A 221 3.46 -18.27 6.75
N GLU A 222 4.78 -18.14 6.91
CA GLU A 222 5.67 -17.47 5.95
C GLU A 222 5.84 -18.22 4.61
N TYR A 223 5.35 -19.44 4.51
CA TYR A 223 5.30 -20.13 3.21
C TYR A 223 4.23 -19.55 2.29
N PHE A 224 3.13 -19.05 2.84
CA PHE A 224 1.96 -18.62 2.08
C PHE A 224 1.69 -17.13 2.23
N LEU A 225 1.79 -16.60 3.46
CA LEU A 225 1.44 -15.22 3.75
C LEU A 225 2.65 -14.28 3.62
N ASN A 226 2.38 -13.06 3.16
CA ASN A 226 3.32 -11.97 3.32
C ASN A 226 3.26 -11.51 4.79
N THR A 227 4.38 -11.60 5.48
CA THR A 227 4.50 -11.34 6.92
C THR A 227 5.37 -10.11 7.18
N PRO A 228 5.40 -9.59 8.41
CA PRO A 228 6.29 -8.49 8.75
C PRO A 228 7.76 -8.76 8.41
N SER A 229 8.25 -10.00 8.54
CA SER A 229 9.62 -10.35 8.18
C SER A 229 9.90 -10.15 6.69
N HIS A 230 8.96 -10.55 5.83
CA HIS A 230 9.07 -10.37 4.38
C HIS A 230 8.99 -8.90 3.99
N HIS A 231 8.07 -8.16 4.61
CA HIS A 231 7.83 -6.77 4.25
C HIS A 231 8.93 -5.83 4.77
N ARG A 232 9.60 -6.18 5.87
CA ARG A 232 10.84 -5.51 6.30
C ARG A 232 11.95 -5.62 5.26
N VAL A 233 12.10 -6.78 4.60
CA VAL A 233 13.05 -6.96 3.50
C VAL A 233 12.70 -6.07 2.32
N HIS A 234 11.40 -5.96 2.01
CA HIS A 234 10.88 -5.10 0.96
C HIS A 234 11.20 -3.62 1.21
N HIS A 235 10.99 -3.13 2.43
CA HIS A 235 11.25 -1.73 2.80
C HIS A 235 12.72 -1.39 3.04
N ARG A 236 13.62 -2.36 3.10
CA ARG A 236 15.06 -2.10 3.19
C ARG A 236 15.64 -1.80 1.82
N PRO A 237 16.40 -0.70 1.64
CA PRO A 237 17.11 -0.49 0.37
C PRO A 237 18.03 -1.67 0.04
N PRO A 238 18.04 -2.15 -1.20
CA PRO A 238 17.40 -1.64 -2.40
C PRO A 238 15.94 -2.04 -2.62
N GLY A 239 15.26 -2.72 -1.72
CA GLY A 239 13.80 -2.92 -1.70
C GLY A 239 13.18 -3.70 -2.87
N ASN A 240 13.98 -4.36 -3.70
CA ASN A 240 13.51 -5.00 -4.93
C ASN A 240 13.19 -6.50 -4.73
N ALA A 241 12.33 -6.79 -3.77
CA ALA A 241 11.86 -8.13 -3.43
C ALA A 241 10.57 -8.07 -2.62
N ASN A 242 9.86 -9.18 -2.52
CA ASN A 242 8.69 -9.37 -1.67
C ASN A 242 7.57 -8.34 -1.95
N TYR A 243 7.04 -8.35 -3.17
CA TYR A 243 6.02 -7.42 -3.64
C TYR A 243 4.58 -7.85 -3.33
N GLY A 244 4.38 -9.07 -2.80
CA GLY A 244 3.05 -9.58 -2.47
C GLY A 244 2.29 -8.68 -1.50
N ALA A 245 0.96 -8.66 -1.61
CA ALA A 245 0.09 -7.99 -0.65
C ALA A 245 -0.12 -8.88 0.60
N LEU A 246 -1.05 -9.82 0.50
CA LEU A 246 -1.36 -10.78 1.56
C LEU A 246 -0.63 -12.10 1.35
N LEU A 247 -0.44 -12.51 0.10
CA LEU A 247 0.20 -13.77 -0.26
C LEU A 247 1.62 -13.55 -0.78
N ILE A 248 2.58 -14.23 -0.16
CA ILE A 248 3.99 -14.25 -0.62
C ILE A 248 4.19 -15.26 -1.76
N VAL A 249 3.16 -16.02 -2.07
CA VAL A 249 3.18 -17.08 -3.09
C VAL A 249 3.60 -16.52 -4.45
N TRP A 250 3.13 -15.33 -4.81
CA TRP A 250 3.48 -14.68 -6.08
C TRP A 250 4.97 -14.37 -6.17
N ASP A 251 5.58 -13.89 -5.08
CA ASP A 251 7.03 -13.67 -5.05
C ASP A 251 7.83 -14.96 -5.23
N ARG A 252 7.33 -16.06 -4.64
CA ARG A 252 7.95 -17.37 -4.82
C ARG A 252 7.80 -17.88 -6.25
N MET A 253 6.61 -17.72 -6.84
CA MET A 253 6.33 -18.13 -8.22
C MET A 253 7.13 -17.32 -9.24
N PHE A 254 7.24 -16.01 -9.05
CA PHE A 254 7.89 -15.11 -10.00
C PHE A 254 9.35 -14.76 -9.65
N GLY A 255 9.95 -15.47 -8.68
CA GLY A 255 11.38 -15.38 -8.35
C GLY A 255 11.82 -14.09 -7.68
N THR A 256 10.89 -13.36 -7.06
CA THR A 256 11.17 -12.11 -6.31
C THR A 256 11.21 -12.30 -4.80
N PHE A 257 11.05 -13.52 -4.31
CA PHE A 257 11.10 -13.83 -2.89
C PHE A 257 12.51 -13.70 -2.31
N ARG A 258 12.60 -13.07 -1.15
CA ARG A 258 13.80 -13.03 -0.31
C ARG A 258 13.45 -13.19 1.16
N ARG A 259 14.14 -14.11 1.83
CA ARG A 259 13.99 -14.29 3.28
C ARG A 259 14.74 -13.19 4.03
N GLU A 260 14.21 -12.78 5.18
CA GLU A 260 14.90 -11.88 6.08
C GLU A 260 16.17 -12.54 6.63
N LYS A 261 17.27 -11.82 6.57
CA LYS A 261 18.54 -12.19 7.22
C LYS A 261 18.80 -11.19 8.34
N GLU A 262 19.48 -11.63 9.38
CA GLU A 262 19.98 -10.72 10.42
C GLU A 262 20.86 -9.65 9.78
N GLN A 263 20.38 -8.43 9.72
CA GLN A 263 21.11 -7.27 9.23
C GLN A 263 20.73 -6.04 10.05
N LYS A 264 21.65 -5.06 10.07
CA LYS A 264 21.39 -3.76 10.72
C LYS A 264 20.14 -3.13 10.10
N GLU A 265 19.20 -2.72 10.95
CA GLU A 265 17.94 -2.11 10.55
C GLU A 265 18.18 -0.73 9.93
N TYR A 266 17.95 -0.62 8.65
CA TYR A 266 18.02 0.61 7.88
C TYR A 266 16.82 0.65 6.91
N TYR A 267 16.03 1.73 6.98
CA TYR A 267 14.83 1.93 6.15
C TYR A 267 14.90 3.30 5.49
N GLY A 268 13.99 3.54 4.56
CA GLY A 268 13.94 4.75 3.78
C GLY A 268 14.52 4.58 2.38
N LEU A 269 14.55 5.66 1.62
CA LEU A 269 15.06 5.67 0.26
C LEU A 269 16.60 5.64 0.26
N ALA A 270 17.20 5.03 -0.78
CA ALA A 270 18.64 5.08 -1.00
C ALA A 270 19.15 6.54 -1.09
N ARG A 271 18.34 7.43 -1.68
CA ARG A 271 18.52 8.89 -1.63
C ARG A 271 17.28 9.50 -1.01
N GLN A 272 17.40 9.92 0.25
CA GLN A 272 16.31 10.49 1.03
C GLN A 272 15.77 11.80 0.44
N TYR A 273 14.55 12.13 0.82
CA TYR A 273 13.92 13.41 0.44
C TYR A 273 14.36 14.55 1.34
N ASP A 274 14.86 14.23 2.54
CA ASP A 274 15.28 15.20 3.55
C ASP A 274 14.20 16.27 3.84
N THR A 275 12.96 15.81 3.94
CA THR A 275 11.80 16.65 4.22
C THR A 275 10.74 15.91 5.00
N PHE A 276 10.01 16.64 5.83
CA PHE A 276 8.77 16.19 6.49
C PHE A 276 7.52 16.85 5.89
N ASP A 277 7.68 17.68 4.85
CA ASP A 277 6.56 18.28 4.12
C ASP A 277 5.84 17.23 3.27
N PRO A 278 4.56 16.90 3.55
CA PRO A 278 3.81 15.86 2.84
C PRO A 278 3.49 16.26 1.40
N VAL A 279 3.34 17.54 1.11
CA VAL A 279 3.09 18.00 -0.27
C VAL A 279 4.37 17.84 -1.09
N TRP A 280 5.49 18.32 -0.56
CA TRP A 280 6.77 18.24 -1.25
C TRP A 280 7.21 16.79 -1.48
N ALA A 281 7.02 15.93 -0.51
CA ALA A 281 7.35 14.49 -0.63
C ALA A 281 6.68 13.82 -1.84
N ASN A 282 5.45 14.22 -2.20
CA ASN A 282 4.75 13.69 -3.37
C ASN A 282 5.34 14.13 -4.72
N PHE A 283 6.05 15.27 -4.75
CA PHE A 283 6.60 15.83 -5.99
C PHE A 283 8.12 15.65 -6.12
N GLU A 284 8.81 15.29 -5.05
CA GLU A 284 10.28 15.25 -5.02
C GLU A 284 10.88 14.31 -6.07
N HIS A 285 10.33 13.11 -6.23
CA HIS A 285 10.83 12.18 -7.23
C HIS A 285 10.57 12.68 -8.66
N ILE A 286 9.38 13.21 -8.93
CA ILE A 286 9.02 13.78 -10.23
C ILE A 286 9.99 14.93 -10.58
N LYS A 287 10.23 15.84 -9.62
CA LYS A 287 11.21 16.92 -9.79
C LYS A 287 12.59 16.38 -10.14
N ARG A 288 13.08 15.38 -9.41
CA ARG A 288 14.39 14.75 -9.69
C ARG A 288 14.47 14.19 -11.10
N VAL A 289 13.42 13.50 -11.55
CA VAL A 289 13.35 12.96 -12.91
C VAL A 289 13.39 14.09 -13.93
N LEU A 290 12.57 15.13 -13.75
CA LEU A 290 12.51 16.27 -14.68
C LEU A 290 13.79 17.10 -14.72
N THR A 291 14.49 17.25 -13.58
CA THR A 291 15.79 17.97 -13.55
C THR A 291 16.91 17.19 -14.25
N GLN A 292 16.87 15.87 -14.21
CA GLN A 292 17.82 15.03 -14.96
C GLN A 292 17.60 15.10 -16.48
N VAL A 293 16.35 15.37 -16.90
CA VAL A 293 16.01 15.57 -18.33
C VAL A 293 16.65 16.82 -18.90
N LYS A 294 16.66 17.92 -18.15
CA LYS A 294 17.19 19.23 -18.63
C LYS A 294 18.70 19.16 -18.93
N GLY A 295 19.42 18.18 -18.41
CA GLY A 295 20.85 17.97 -18.67
C GLY A 295 21.17 16.95 -19.78
N SER A 296 20.17 16.40 -20.47
CA SER A 296 20.36 15.41 -21.52
C SER A 296 19.43 15.70 -22.69
N ASP A 297 19.91 15.54 -23.93
CA ASP A 297 19.12 15.68 -25.19
C ASP A 297 17.97 14.65 -25.34
N SER A 298 17.62 13.99 -24.28
CA SER A 298 16.58 12.96 -24.26
C SER A 298 15.21 13.59 -23.99
N SER A 299 14.23 13.36 -24.86
CA SER A 299 12.86 13.82 -24.65
C SER A 299 12.29 13.32 -23.31
N CYS A 300 11.50 14.16 -22.62
CA CYS A 300 10.84 13.86 -21.35
C CYS A 300 10.11 12.49 -21.39
N LEU A 301 9.52 12.16 -22.51
CA LEU A 301 8.82 10.89 -22.73
C LEU A 301 9.76 9.66 -22.70
N LYS A 302 11.00 9.81 -23.20
CA LYS A 302 12.01 8.73 -23.13
C LYS A 302 12.48 8.49 -21.70
N LEU A 303 12.51 9.52 -20.88
CA LEU A 303 12.95 9.42 -19.49
C LEU A 303 11.86 8.90 -18.55
N LEU A 304 10.61 9.26 -18.75
CA LEU A 304 9.47 8.66 -18.06
C LEU A 304 9.35 7.16 -18.37
N LYS A 305 9.77 6.75 -19.58
CA LYS A 305 9.86 5.34 -19.99
C LYS A 305 11.18 4.66 -19.60
N ARG A 306 12.21 5.42 -19.19
CA ARG A 306 13.45 4.81 -18.67
C ARG A 306 13.19 4.17 -17.33
N ARG A 307 13.69 2.96 -17.18
CA ARG A 307 13.78 2.27 -15.89
C ARG A 307 14.49 3.14 -14.87
N ALA A 308 13.95 3.19 -13.67
CA ALA A 308 14.74 3.57 -12.52
C ALA A 308 16.00 2.70 -12.51
N ARG A 309 17.15 3.28 -12.87
CA ARG A 309 18.44 2.56 -12.84
C ARG A 309 18.81 2.30 -11.39
N HIS A 310 18.22 1.27 -10.83
CA HIS A 310 18.77 0.62 -9.65
C HIS A 310 19.72 -0.47 -10.13
N PRO A 311 20.88 -0.67 -9.50
CA PRO A 311 21.88 -1.67 -9.94
C PRO A 311 21.41 -3.12 -9.88
N LEU A 312 20.17 -3.37 -9.48
CA LEU A 312 19.53 -4.70 -9.46
C LEU A 312 18.33 -4.79 -10.39
N VAL A 313 18.46 -4.24 -11.59
CA VAL A 313 17.36 -4.09 -12.54
C VAL A 313 17.02 -5.39 -13.24
N PHE A 314 15.76 -5.79 -13.11
CA PHE A 314 15.09 -6.75 -13.99
C PHE A 314 14.87 -6.16 -15.39
N GLN A 315 15.04 -6.97 -16.44
CA GLN A 315 14.72 -6.58 -17.81
C GLN A 315 13.22 -6.76 -18.11
N PRO A 316 12.47 -5.74 -18.62
CA PRO A 316 11.02 -5.81 -18.75
C PRO A 316 10.52 -6.69 -19.89
N LEU A 317 11.37 -7.11 -20.80
CA LEU A 317 11.00 -7.94 -21.96
C LEU A 317 11.01 -9.45 -21.67
N GLU A 318 11.38 -9.85 -20.45
CA GLU A 318 11.47 -11.26 -20.06
C GLU A 318 10.23 -11.79 -19.31
N VAL A 319 9.11 -11.09 -19.37
CA VAL A 319 7.85 -11.57 -18.77
C VAL A 319 7.41 -12.93 -19.33
N PHE A 320 7.88 -13.28 -20.51
CA PHE A 320 7.60 -14.57 -21.18
C PHE A 320 8.83 -15.41 -21.46
N ALA A 321 10.02 -15.01 -21.01
CA ALA A 321 11.22 -15.82 -21.14
C ALA A 321 11.30 -16.85 -20.01
N PRO A 322 11.72 -18.09 -20.27
CA PRO A 322 11.98 -19.05 -19.20
C PRO A 322 13.07 -18.47 -18.29
N PHE A 323 12.86 -18.55 -16.99
CA PHE A 323 13.69 -17.93 -15.95
C PHE A 323 15.18 -18.10 -16.18
N PRO A 324 15.97 -17.01 -16.33
CA PRO A 324 17.41 -17.14 -16.35
C PRO A 324 17.87 -17.59 -14.95
N LYS A 325 18.58 -18.70 -14.90
CA LYS A 325 19.31 -19.14 -13.70
C LYS A 325 20.24 -17.99 -13.29
N ARG A 326 19.99 -17.41 -12.14
CA ARG A 326 20.82 -16.35 -11.56
C ARG A 326 22.20 -16.91 -11.20
N THR A 327 23.14 -16.87 -12.12
CA THR A 327 24.57 -16.98 -11.86
C THR A 327 25.14 -15.58 -11.68
N GLY A 328 24.90 -14.97 -10.54
CA GLY A 328 25.46 -13.66 -10.18
C GLY A 328 25.77 -13.65 -8.71
N SER A 329 27.06 -13.61 -8.39
CA SER A 329 27.59 -13.46 -7.04
C SER A 329 26.85 -12.36 -6.28
N ALA A 330 26.38 -12.68 -5.08
CA ALA A 330 25.70 -11.75 -4.16
C ALA A 330 26.62 -10.61 -3.66
N ASN A 331 27.81 -10.46 -4.20
CA ASN A 331 28.89 -9.64 -3.63
C ASN A 331 28.94 -8.20 -4.14
N ASN A 332 28.09 -7.77 -5.07
CA ASN A 332 28.10 -6.40 -5.60
C ASN A 332 26.82 -5.60 -5.26
N ILE A 333 26.24 -5.79 -4.08
CA ILE A 333 25.25 -4.85 -3.56
C ILE A 333 26.04 -3.65 -3.02
N PRO A 334 25.85 -2.43 -3.56
CA PRO A 334 26.47 -1.26 -2.97
C PRO A 334 26.08 -1.22 -1.49
N THR A 335 27.07 -1.19 -0.62
CA THR A 335 26.84 -1.02 0.83
C THR A 335 26.17 0.33 1.00
N VAL A 336 24.86 0.34 1.26
CA VAL A 336 24.17 1.56 1.62
C VAL A 336 24.77 2.01 2.95
N GLN A 337 25.60 3.06 2.91
CA GLN A 337 26.21 3.60 4.11
C GLN A 337 25.11 4.02 5.08
N LYS A 338 25.24 3.66 6.34
CA LYS A 338 24.34 4.09 7.41
C LYS A 338 24.34 5.61 7.48
N ARG A 339 23.30 6.24 6.92
CA ARG A 339 23.11 7.68 7.02
C ARG A 339 22.55 8.05 8.39
N LYS A 340 22.94 9.22 8.88
CA LYS A 340 22.20 9.86 9.97
C LYS A 340 20.79 10.14 9.47
N LYS A 341 19.76 9.74 10.24
CA LYS A 341 18.37 10.05 9.92
C LYS A 341 18.19 11.56 9.83
N TYR A 342 17.38 12.00 8.86
CA TYR A 342 17.02 13.42 8.76
C TYR A 342 16.26 13.82 10.01
N ASP A 343 16.86 14.71 10.78
CA ASP A 343 16.27 15.23 12.01
C ASP A 343 16.76 16.67 12.19
N PRO A 344 16.07 17.64 11.57
CA PRO A 344 16.47 19.04 11.64
C PRO A 344 16.42 19.52 13.09
N ALA A 345 17.40 20.30 13.51
CA ALA A 345 17.60 20.77 14.88
C ALA A 345 16.59 21.86 15.33
N LEU A 346 15.36 21.81 14.85
CA LEU A 346 14.27 22.68 15.31
C LEU A 346 13.67 22.12 16.61
N ASN A 347 13.06 22.97 17.40
CA ASN A 347 12.44 22.61 18.66
C ASN A 347 11.16 21.77 18.39
N HIS A 348 11.37 20.54 17.97
CA HIS A 348 10.42 19.64 17.34
C HIS A 348 9.22 19.29 18.20
N GLN A 349 9.38 19.35 19.52
CA GLN A 349 8.30 18.99 20.44
C GLN A 349 7.14 19.96 20.32
N ILE A 350 7.43 21.27 20.30
CA ILE A 350 6.40 22.31 20.24
C ILE A 350 5.72 22.32 18.87
N ILE A 351 6.50 22.28 17.78
CA ILE A 351 5.96 22.28 16.41
C ILE A 351 5.19 20.98 16.13
N GLY A 352 5.69 19.85 16.62
CA GLY A 352 5.01 18.57 16.47
C GLY A 352 3.68 18.51 17.23
N VAL A 353 3.63 19.02 18.46
CA VAL A 353 2.39 19.11 19.25
C VAL A 353 1.40 20.06 18.59
N TYR A 354 1.87 21.21 18.08
CA TYR A 354 1.03 22.15 17.34
C TYR A 354 0.46 21.54 16.07
N ALA A 355 1.29 20.94 15.22
CA ALA A 355 0.85 20.28 13.99
C ALA A 355 -0.12 19.13 14.26
N PHE A 356 0.14 18.34 15.30
CA PHE A 356 -0.75 17.25 15.72
C PHE A 356 -2.08 17.79 16.26
N SER A 357 -2.07 18.86 17.06
CA SER A 357 -3.29 19.49 17.56
C SER A 357 -4.15 20.07 16.43
N GLN A 358 -3.52 20.74 15.43
CA GLN A 358 -4.22 21.24 14.24
C GLN A 358 -4.81 20.09 13.42
N PHE A 359 -4.05 19.00 13.23
CA PHE A 359 -4.56 17.81 12.57
C PHE A 359 -5.78 17.22 13.28
N VAL A 360 -5.71 17.03 14.60
CA VAL A 360 -6.83 16.51 15.40
C VAL A 360 -8.04 17.42 15.30
N VAL A 361 -7.87 18.74 15.40
CA VAL A 361 -8.96 19.70 15.22
C VAL A 361 -9.59 19.60 13.85
N THR A 362 -8.78 19.52 12.79
CA THR A 362 -9.26 19.40 11.39
C THR A 362 -10.00 18.09 11.13
N MET A 363 -9.59 17.00 11.81
CA MET A 363 -10.25 15.69 11.63
C MET A 363 -11.53 15.55 12.47
N LEU A 364 -11.73 16.39 13.48
CA LEU A 364 -12.92 16.40 14.34
C LEU A 364 -13.98 17.42 13.89
N ALA A 365 -13.61 18.39 13.05
CA ALA A 365 -14.49 19.35 12.39
C ALA A 365 -15.15 18.76 11.15
#